data_6e2d8a90159d43fe2fb4934838a6a2f4
#
_entry.id   6e2d8a90159d43fe2fb4934838a6a2f4
#
_cell.length_a   1.000
_cell.length_b   1.000
_cell.length_c   1.000
_cell.angle_alpha   90.00
_cell.angle_beta   90.00
_cell.angle_gamma   90.00
#
_symmetry.space_group_name_H-M   'P 1'
#
loop_
_entity.id
_entity.type
_entity.pdbx_description
1 polymer ?
#
loop_
_entity_poly.entity_id
_entity_poly.type
_entity_poly.pdbx_seq_one_letter_code
_entity_poly.pdbx_strand_id
1 'polypeptide(L)'
;MLIDIYVSNTDFKVTKLWSESMTAASMPRSSVTPADLTITPRDRRFGRDEAAPRWWHGGNPYASALYNALSATFPEGEAFFVESVRQHRGGVDARLAREIKAFTTQEVIHSREHLAFNRRAADSGYDLSSLEAQVHKRLELTKTRPPIASLAATMALEHFTAILAHELLADPRHLGGADPATAALWRWHAAEEIEHKGVAYDTWLHATKAWPRGKRWTVKAKVMLFVTRNFVVDRTAGALELLRQDGITGSKAVANLLWYAWINPGMFRKIFTAWVKFFLPRFHPWNEDDRELIAVYETSGNFAAAKPARTVRSAG
;
A
#
# COMPACT_ATOMS: atom_id res chain seq x y z
N MET A 1 21.98 -11.99 9.26
CA MET A 1 22.37 -11.36 10.52
C MET A 1 21.11 -10.67 11.03
N LEU A 2 20.44 -11.34 11.95
CA LEU A 2 19.19 -10.91 12.57
C LEU A 2 19.51 -9.82 13.59
N ILE A 3 18.98 -8.60 13.36
CA ILE A 3 19.06 -7.55 14.37
C ILE A 3 17.94 -7.83 15.36
N ASP A 4 18.31 -8.34 16.52
CA ASP A 4 17.45 -8.42 17.69
C ASP A 4 17.08 -7.00 18.13
N ILE A 5 15.81 -6.63 17.94
CA ILE A 5 15.27 -5.41 18.52
C ILE A 5 14.97 -5.71 19.99
N TYR A 6 16.00 -5.73 20.80
CA TYR A 6 15.88 -5.68 22.25
C TYR A 6 15.48 -4.24 22.63
N VAL A 7 14.34 -4.07 23.25
CA VAL A 7 13.96 -2.80 23.88
C VAL A 7 14.75 -2.70 25.18
N SER A 8 15.99 -2.30 25.12
CA SER A 8 16.72 -1.87 26.32
C SER A 8 16.44 -0.40 26.59
N ASN A 9 16.14 -0.11 27.83
CA ASN A 9 16.03 1.25 28.39
C ASN A 9 17.40 1.94 28.26
N THR A 10 17.61 2.72 27.22
CA THR A 10 18.68 3.70 27.19
C THR A 10 18.12 5.02 26.70
N ASP A 11 18.11 5.98 27.61
CA ASP A 11 17.78 7.39 27.39
C ASP A 11 18.60 7.98 26.24
N PHE A 12 17.96 8.22 25.11
CA PHE A 12 18.57 8.97 24.03
C PHE A 12 18.11 10.43 24.13
N LYS A 13 18.98 11.25 24.68
CA LYS A 13 18.82 12.72 24.72
C LYS A 13 18.89 13.31 23.31
N VAL A 14 17.80 13.26 22.56
CA VAL A 14 17.62 14.02 21.30
C VAL A 14 16.57 15.14 21.49
N THR A 15 16.22 15.47 22.73
CA THR A 15 15.12 16.39 23.05
C THR A 15 15.51 17.87 23.10
N LYS A 16 16.71 18.28 22.66
CA LYS A 16 17.14 19.68 22.86
C LYS A 16 17.50 20.50 21.60
N LEU A 17 17.32 19.96 20.39
CA LEU A 17 17.68 20.69 19.16
C LEU A 17 16.48 21.15 18.29
N TRP A 18 15.24 20.90 18.72
CA TRP A 18 14.05 21.26 17.94
C TRP A 18 13.06 22.20 18.65
N SER A 19 13.42 22.80 19.80
CA SER A 19 12.44 23.57 20.60
C SER A 19 12.48 25.09 20.38
N GLU A 20 13.38 25.64 19.62
CA GLU A 20 13.55 27.10 19.56
C GLU A 20 13.60 27.69 18.14
N SER A 21 12.74 27.31 17.22
CA SER A 21 12.50 28.13 16.04
C SER A 21 11.26 27.69 15.22
N MET A 22 10.11 27.66 15.83
CA MET A 22 8.85 27.73 15.08
C MET A 22 7.92 28.71 15.79
N THR A 23 7.88 29.94 15.27
CA THR A 23 6.80 30.89 15.51
C THR A 23 5.46 30.18 15.37
N ALA A 24 4.51 30.49 16.26
CA ALA A 24 3.18 29.89 16.34
C ALA A 24 2.30 30.21 15.11
N ALA A 25 2.70 29.75 13.94
CA ALA A 25 1.77 29.45 12.87
C ALA A 25 0.92 28.29 13.38
N SER A 26 -0.40 28.47 13.44
CA SER A 26 -1.37 27.51 13.95
C SER A 26 -1.06 26.11 13.39
N MET A 27 -0.48 25.25 14.22
CA MET A 27 -0.31 23.85 13.85
C MET A 27 -1.69 23.29 13.53
N PRO A 28 -1.90 22.66 12.37
CA PRO A 28 -3.18 22.06 12.07
C PRO A 28 -3.52 21.10 13.19
N ARG A 29 -4.77 21.18 13.68
CA ARG A 29 -5.30 20.20 14.64
C ARG A 29 -5.03 18.82 14.04
N SER A 30 -4.60 17.83 14.83
CA SER A 30 -4.47 16.47 14.35
C SER A 30 -5.77 16.11 13.63
N SER A 31 -5.71 15.87 12.33
CA SER A 31 -6.90 15.46 11.61
C SER A 31 -7.27 14.07 12.13
N VAL A 32 -8.53 13.82 12.10
CA VAL A 32 -9.15 12.51 12.30
C VAL A 32 -9.75 12.11 10.96
N THR A 33 -10.06 10.85 10.77
CA THR A 33 -10.84 10.42 9.62
C THR A 33 -12.08 11.30 9.48
N PRO A 34 -12.36 11.88 8.28
CA PRO A 34 -13.53 12.74 8.08
C PRO A 34 -14.84 12.04 8.47
N ALA A 35 -15.70 12.73 9.22
CA ALA A 35 -16.94 12.13 9.73
C ALA A 35 -17.95 11.78 8.62
N ASP A 36 -17.85 12.44 7.47
CA ASP A 36 -18.65 12.26 6.27
C ASP A 36 -18.02 11.27 5.27
N LEU A 37 -16.87 10.69 5.59
CA LEU A 37 -16.24 9.67 4.75
C LEU A 37 -17.07 8.38 4.77
N THR A 38 -17.29 7.85 3.60
CA THR A 38 -17.88 6.52 3.41
C THR A 38 -16.91 5.66 2.60
N ILE A 39 -16.45 4.57 3.20
CA ILE A 39 -15.66 3.54 2.51
C ILE A 39 -16.65 2.65 1.75
N THR A 40 -16.56 2.62 0.43
CA THR A 40 -17.51 1.94 -0.44
C THR A 40 -16.84 0.78 -1.20
N PRO A 41 -16.99 -0.48 -0.76
CA PRO A 41 -16.47 -1.62 -1.51
C PRO A 41 -17.11 -1.73 -2.89
N ARG A 42 -16.28 -1.81 -3.96
CA ARG A 42 -16.74 -1.93 -5.35
C ARG A 42 -16.32 -3.29 -5.91
N ASP A 43 -17.25 -4.23 -6.01
CA ASP A 43 -16.98 -5.56 -6.59
C ASP A 43 -16.78 -5.44 -8.10
N ARG A 44 -15.56 -5.16 -8.52
CA ARG A 44 -15.14 -5.00 -9.92
C ARG A 44 -14.37 -6.22 -10.42
N ARG A 45 -14.29 -6.37 -11.74
CA ARG A 45 -13.53 -7.41 -12.43
C ARG A 45 -12.83 -6.81 -13.64
N PHE A 46 -11.54 -7.13 -13.84
CA PHE A 46 -10.69 -6.46 -14.81
C PHE A 46 -10.00 -7.48 -15.73
N GLY A 47 -10.35 -7.45 -17.04
CA GLY A 47 -9.62 -8.11 -18.11
C GLY A 47 -9.29 -9.61 -17.92
N ARG A 48 -10.12 -10.35 -17.19
CA ARG A 48 -9.84 -11.74 -16.81
C ARG A 48 -9.78 -12.69 -17.99
N ASP A 49 -10.55 -12.38 -19.03
CA ASP A 49 -10.69 -13.18 -20.24
C ASP A 49 -9.85 -12.61 -21.40
N GLU A 50 -8.99 -11.65 -21.14
CA GLU A 50 -8.20 -10.94 -22.13
C GLU A 50 -6.70 -11.24 -21.91
N ALA A 51 -6.00 -11.63 -22.95
CA ALA A 51 -4.54 -11.74 -22.90
C ALA A 51 -3.94 -10.34 -22.74
N ALA A 52 -3.03 -10.17 -21.77
CA ALA A 52 -2.26 -8.94 -21.65
C ALA A 52 -0.91 -9.11 -22.36
N PRO A 53 -0.40 -8.05 -23.02
CA PRO A 53 0.97 -8.06 -23.48
C PRO A 53 1.94 -8.29 -22.31
N ARG A 54 3.03 -9.02 -22.55
CA ARG A 54 4.06 -9.25 -21.54
C ARG A 54 4.54 -7.94 -20.89
N TRP A 55 4.80 -6.94 -21.71
CA TRP A 55 5.11 -5.58 -21.27
C TRP A 55 3.88 -4.67 -21.40
N TRP A 56 2.87 -4.98 -20.61
CA TRP A 56 1.55 -4.36 -20.66
C TRP A 56 1.56 -2.85 -20.39
N HIS A 57 2.62 -2.33 -19.80
CA HIS A 57 2.77 -0.92 -19.51
C HIS A 57 3.42 -0.17 -20.67
N GLY A 58 2.69 0.01 -21.77
CA GLY A 58 3.16 0.75 -22.93
C GLY A 58 4.42 0.17 -23.59
N GLY A 59 4.65 -1.13 -23.49
CA GLY A 59 5.86 -1.77 -23.98
C GLY A 59 7.10 -1.52 -23.12
N ASN A 60 6.97 -0.89 -21.96
CA ASN A 60 8.07 -0.61 -21.05
C ASN A 60 8.31 -1.81 -20.09
N PRO A 61 9.43 -2.55 -20.22
CA PRO A 61 9.72 -3.70 -19.36
C PRO A 61 9.94 -3.31 -17.90
N TYR A 62 10.54 -2.16 -17.62
CA TYR A 62 10.85 -1.71 -16.26
C TYR A 62 9.58 -1.35 -15.48
N ALA A 63 8.67 -0.66 -16.16
CA ALA A 63 7.36 -0.36 -15.60
C ALA A 63 6.57 -1.64 -15.33
N SER A 64 6.43 -2.50 -16.34
CA SER A 64 5.69 -3.77 -16.21
C SER A 64 6.26 -4.65 -15.11
N ALA A 65 7.59 -4.77 -15.02
CA ALA A 65 8.25 -5.56 -13.98
C ALA A 65 8.02 -4.99 -12.57
N LEU A 66 8.06 -3.65 -12.39
CA LEU A 66 7.83 -3.03 -11.08
C LEU A 66 6.39 -3.24 -10.61
N TYR A 67 5.41 -3.02 -11.47
CA TYR A 67 4.00 -3.21 -11.13
C TYR A 67 3.65 -4.70 -10.92
N ASN A 68 4.21 -5.60 -11.72
CA ASN A 68 4.05 -7.05 -11.50
C ASN A 68 4.66 -7.48 -10.16
N ALA A 69 5.84 -6.95 -9.80
CA ALA A 69 6.48 -7.23 -8.51
C ALA A 69 5.70 -6.64 -7.33
N LEU A 70 4.98 -5.53 -7.49
CA LEU A 70 4.03 -5.02 -6.50
C LEU A 70 2.83 -5.96 -6.38
N SER A 71 2.18 -6.27 -7.50
CA SER A 71 0.97 -7.10 -7.52
C SER A 71 1.17 -8.49 -6.93
N ALA A 72 2.33 -9.11 -7.17
CA ALA A 72 2.66 -10.42 -6.62
C ALA A 72 2.61 -10.47 -5.08
N THR A 73 2.64 -9.31 -4.40
CA THR A 73 2.62 -9.25 -2.94
C THR A 73 1.24 -8.99 -2.35
N PHE A 74 0.32 -8.45 -3.11
CA PHE A 74 -0.97 -8.02 -2.58
C PHE A 74 -1.80 -9.18 -2.04
N PRO A 75 -1.97 -10.33 -2.72
CA PRO A 75 -2.88 -11.35 -2.22
C PRO A 75 -2.59 -11.82 -0.79
N GLU A 76 -1.34 -12.17 -0.49
CA GLU A 76 -0.95 -12.57 0.87
C GLU A 76 -0.80 -11.36 1.81
N GLY A 77 -0.32 -10.24 1.30
CA GLY A 77 -0.16 -9.00 2.06
C GLY A 77 -1.48 -8.45 2.58
N GLU A 78 -2.49 -8.38 1.72
CA GLU A 78 -3.83 -7.89 2.07
C GLU A 78 -4.55 -8.85 3.01
N ALA A 79 -4.40 -10.17 2.81
CA ALA A 79 -4.89 -11.16 3.77
C ALA A 79 -4.26 -10.96 5.17
N PHE A 80 -2.98 -10.62 5.22
CA PHE A 80 -2.29 -10.26 6.47
C PHE A 80 -2.83 -8.96 7.06
N PHE A 81 -3.15 -7.94 6.26
CA PHE A 81 -3.74 -6.68 6.72
C PHE A 81 -5.09 -6.92 7.36
N VAL A 82 -5.97 -7.65 6.68
CA VAL A 82 -7.28 -8.04 7.18
C VAL A 82 -7.17 -8.74 8.53
N GLU A 83 -6.31 -9.74 8.65
CA GLU A 83 -6.17 -10.50 9.89
C GLU A 83 -5.63 -9.64 11.03
N SER A 84 -4.62 -8.80 10.78
CA SER A 84 -4.02 -7.94 11.79
C SER A 84 -5.02 -6.90 12.34
N VAL A 85 -5.83 -6.30 11.47
CA VAL A 85 -6.88 -5.34 11.87
C VAL A 85 -8.01 -6.06 12.61
N ARG A 86 -8.45 -7.23 12.13
CA ARG A 86 -9.52 -8.02 12.77
C ARG A 86 -9.17 -8.46 14.19
N GLN A 87 -7.92 -8.81 14.46
CA GLN A 87 -7.46 -9.17 15.81
C GLN A 87 -7.57 -8.01 16.82
N HIS A 88 -7.61 -6.76 16.36
CA HIS A 88 -7.63 -5.58 17.21
C HIS A 88 -8.95 -4.79 17.15
N ARG A 89 -10.01 -5.36 16.56
CA ARG A 89 -11.32 -4.71 16.42
C ARG A 89 -12.16 -4.65 17.71
N GLY A 90 -11.72 -5.35 18.76
CA GLY A 90 -12.47 -5.40 20.02
C GLY A 90 -12.53 -4.05 20.72
N GLY A 91 -13.75 -3.59 21.09
CA GLY A 91 -13.95 -2.36 21.83
C GLY A 91 -13.69 -1.06 21.08
N VAL A 92 -13.63 -1.08 19.76
CA VAL A 92 -13.62 0.12 18.91
C VAL A 92 -15.02 0.76 18.89
N ASP A 93 -15.09 2.05 18.57
CA ASP A 93 -16.39 2.72 18.40
C ASP A 93 -17.14 2.23 17.17
N ALA A 94 -18.43 2.61 17.06
CA ALA A 94 -19.31 2.15 15.98
C ALA A 94 -18.86 2.66 14.60
N ARG A 95 -18.20 3.82 14.50
CA ARG A 95 -17.64 4.33 13.25
C ARG A 95 -16.51 3.43 12.76
N LEU A 96 -15.49 3.27 13.60
CA LEU A 96 -14.31 2.45 13.24
C LEU A 96 -14.71 0.99 13.00
N ALA A 97 -15.71 0.45 13.70
CA ALA A 97 -16.22 -0.89 13.44
C ALA A 97 -16.82 -1.04 12.02
N ARG A 98 -17.55 -0.02 11.53
CA ARG A 98 -18.07 0.00 10.15
C ARG A 98 -16.94 0.14 9.14
N GLU A 99 -15.98 1.01 9.38
CA GLU A 99 -14.82 1.21 8.52
C GLU A 99 -13.96 -0.05 8.42
N ILE A 100 -13.68 -0.74 9.52
CA ILE A 100 -12.98 -2.05 9.53
C ILE A 100 -13.74 -3.10 8.69
N LYS A 101 -15.06 -3.10 8.75
CA LYS A 101 -15.87 -4.02 7.94
C LYS A 101 -15.74 -3.72 6.45
N ALA A 102 -15.85 -2.44 6.07
CA ALA A 102 -15.72 -2.01 4.68
C ALA A 102 -14.30 -2.25 4.14
N PHE A 103 -13.26 -1.86 4.88
CA PHE A 103 -11.86 -2.18 4.63
C PHE A 103 -11.63 -3.67 4.37
N THR A 104 -12.10 -4.53 5.29
CA THR A 104 -11.96 -5.99 5.12
C THR A 104 -12.59 -6.47 3.81
N THR A 105 -13.71 -5.87 3.39
CA THR A 105 -14.38 -6.23 2.14
C THR A 105 -13.58 -5.76 0.93
N GLN A 106 -13.05 -4.53 0.94
CA GLN A 106 -12.19 -4.00 -0.13
C GLN A 106 -10.95 -4.86 -0.30
N GLU A 107 -10.22 -5.15 0.78
CA GLU A 107 -8.99 -5.96 0.74
C GLU A 107 -9.20 -7.38 0.19
N VAL A 108 -10.32 -8.03 0.54
CA VAL A 108 -10.66 -9.35 -0.02
C VAL A 108 -10.92 -9.26 -1.53
N ILE A 109 -11.54 -8.17 -2.00
CA ILE A 109 -11.79 -7.94 -3.42
C ILE A 109 -10.48 -7.59 -4.14
N HIS A 110 -9.62 -6.77 -3.54
CA HIS A 110 -8.28 -6.44 -4.05
C HIS A 110 -7.44 -7.70 -4.26
N SER A 111 -7.30 -8.53 -3.22
CA SER A 111 -6.60 -9.81 -3.29
C SER A 111 -7.09 -10.69 -4.45
N ARG A 112 -8.40 -10.77 -4.64
CA ARG A 112 -9.00 -11.54 -5.73
C ARG A 112 -8.62 -11.01 -7.12
N GLU A 113 -8.64 -9.70 -7.30
CA GLU A 113 -8.32 -9.09 -8.61
C GLU A 113 -6.82 -9.14 -8.89
N HIS A 114 -5.98 -8.96 -7.86
CA HIS A 114 -4.53 -9.12 -8.01
C HIS A 114 -4.11 -10.59 -8.25
N LEU A 115 -4.82 -11.58 -7.69
CA LEU A 115 -4.64 -12.98 -8.06
C LEU A 115 -4.96 -13.21 -9.56
N ALA A 116 -6.03 -12.60 -10.08
CA ALA A 116 -6.37 -12.71 -11.49
C ALA A 116 -5.31 -12.00 -12.38
N PHE A 117 -4.83 -10.83 -11.96
CA PHE A 117 -3.76 -10.11 -12.65
C PHE A 117 -2.44 -10.91 -12.64
N ASN A 118 -2.06 -11.50 -11.51
CA ASN A 118 -0.85 -12.32 -11.40
C ASN A 118 -0.92 -13.56 -12.30
N ARG A 119 -2.10 -14.18 -12.44
CA ARG A 119 -2.30 -15.27 -13.44
C ARG A 119 -2.07 -14.79 -14.87
N ARG A 120 -2.60 -13.61 -15.24
CA ARG A 120 -2.34 -13.04 -16.58
C ARG A 120 -0.85 -12.76 -16.79
N ALA A 121 -0.12 -12.31 -15.79
CA ALA A 121 1.33 -12.16 -15.85
C ALA A 121 2.02 -13.53 -16.06
N ALA A 122 1.59 -14.57 -15.34
CA ALA A 122 2.10 -15.93 -15.52
C ALA A 122 1.77 -16.48 -16.92
N ASP A 123 0.56 -16.28 -17.42
CA ASP A 123 0.13 -16.68 -18.76
C ASP A 123 0.96 -15.97 -19.85
N SER A 124 1.46 -14.76 -19.58
CA SER A 124 2.40 -14.05 -20.46
C SER A 124 3.85 -14.59 -20.39
N GLY A 125 4.09 -15.61 -19.55
CA GLY A 125 5.34 -16.34 -19.43
C GLY A 125 6.25 -15.90 -18.27
N TYR A 126 5.74 -15.14 -17.27
CA TYR A 126 6.49 -14.86 -16.04
C TYR A 126 6.32 -15.96 -15.00
N ASP A 127 7.42 -16.32 -14.34
CA ASP A 127 7.40 -17.10 -13.10
C ASP A 127 7.42 -16.15 -11.89
N LEU A 128 6.32 -16.09 -11.14
CA LEU A 128 6.16 -15.26 -9.96
C LEU A 128 6.48 -16.01 -8.65
N SER A 129 6.74 -17.31 -8.72
CA SER A 129 6.86 -18.18 -7.53
C SER A 129 7.91 -17.72 -6.53
N SER A 130 9.05 -17.21 -7.01
CA SER A 130 10.10 -16.68 -6.14
C SER A 130 9.69 -15.41 -5.37
N LEU A 131 8.86 -14.56 -5.99
CA LEU A 131 8.32 -13.34 -5.39
C LEU A 131 7.28 -13.70 -4.32
N GLU A 132 6.37 -14.63 -4.64
CA GLU A 132 5.34 -15.12 -3.72
C GLU A 132 5.99 -15.84 -2.52
N ALA A 133 6.96 -16.71 -2.74
CA ALA A 133 7.70 -17.38 -1.68
C ALA A 133 8.43 -16.38 -0.75
N GLN A 134 8.94 -15.27 -1.29
CA GLN A 134 9.56 -14.22 -0.48
C GLN A 134 8.54 -13.54 0.43
N VAL A 135 7.34 -13.22 -0.08
CA VAL A 135 6.25 -12.65 0.74
C VAL A 135 5.85 -13.63 1.83
N HIS A 136 5.56 -14.86 1.46
CA HIS A 136 5.22 -15.92 2.41
C HIS A 136 6.25 -16.02 3.55
N LYS A 137 7.53 -16.09 3.21
CA LYS A 137 8.63 -16.13 4.20
C LYS A 137 8.63 -14.90 5.12
N ARG A 138 8.33 -13.70 4.60
CA ARG A 138 8.23 -12.47 5.41
C ARG A 138 7.07 -12.56 6.39
N LEU A 139 5.93 -13.04 5.95
CA LEU A 139 4.73 -13.17 6.78
C LEU A 139 4.90 -14.24 7.87
N GLU A 140 5.53 -15.37 7.57
CA GLU A 140 5.86 -16.38 8.57
C GLU A 140 6.69 -15.82 9.75
N LEU A 141 7.64 -14.91 9.46
CA LEU A 141 8.41 -14.25 10.51
C LEU A 141 7.56 -13.36 11.43
N THR A 142 6.41 -12.89 10.98
CA THR A 142 5.51 -12.09 11.82
C THR A 142 4.77 -12.95 12.86
N LYS A 143 4.53 -14.23 12.57
CA LYS A 143 3.82 -15.16 13.47
C LYS A 143 4.55 -15.38 14.79
N THR A 144 5.85 -15.14 14.82
CA THR A 144 6.67 -15.24 16.05
C THR A 144 6.64 -13.95 16.89
N ARG A 145 5.95 -12.93 16.44
CA ARG A 145 5.88 -11.61 17.10
C ARG A 145 4.52 -11.40 17.77
N PRO A 146 4.43 -10.53 18.78
CA PRO A 146 3.13 -10.16 19.35
C PRO A 146 2.18 -9.61 18.28
N PRO A 147 0.86 -9.90 18.35
CA PRO A 147 -0.12 -9.45 17.35
C PRO A 147 -0.08 -7.94 17.05
N ILE A 148 0.24 -7.12 18.06
CA ILE A 148 0.37 -5.67 17.90
C ILE A 148 1.51 -5.28 16.94
N ALA A 149 2.53 -6.13 16.75
CA ALA A 149 3.59 -5.88 15.77
C ALA A 149 3.08 -6.06 14.33
N SER A 150 2.17 -7.02 14.11
CA SER A 150 1.50 -7.19 12.81
C SER A 150 0.65 -5.98 12.47
N LEU A 151 -0.15 -5.47 13.43
CA LEU A 151 -0.94 -4.26 13.21
C LEU A 151 -0.05 -3.03 12.94
N ALA A 152 1.09 -2.91 13.62
CA ALA A 152 2.04 -1.83 13.35
C ALA A 152 2.65 -1.91 11.95
N ALA A 153 2.95 -3.13 11.47
CA ALA A 153 3.43 -3.35 10.11
C ALA A 153 2.36 -3.04 9.07
N THR A 154 1.11 -3.48 9.29
CA THR A 154 -0.04 -3.13 8.44
C THR A 154 -0.22 -1.63 8.37
N MET A 155 -0.28 -0.92 9.50
CA MET A 155 -0.40 0.55 9.54
C MET A 155 0.70 1.25 8.70
N ALA A 156 1.91 0.73 8.69
CA ALA A 156 3.01 1.32 7.92
C ALA A 156 2.91 0.97 6.43
N LEU A 157 2.50 -0.25 6.08
CA LEU A 157 2.27 -0.68 4.69
C LEU A 157 1.08 0.05 4.07
N GLU A 158 -0.02 0.17 4.79
CA GLU A 158 -1.20 0.95 4.41
C GLU A 158 -0.87 2.43 4.13
N HIS A 159 0.05 3.00 4.88
CA HIS A 159 0.54 4.34 4.53
C HIS A 159 1.32 4.35 3.22
N PHE A 160 2.12 3.31 2.94
CA PHE A 160 2.80 3.19 1.66
C PHE A 160 1.83 3.04 0.49
N THR A 161 0.84 2.14 0.61
CA THR A 161 -0.16 1.93 -0.45
C THR A 161 -0.94 3.21 -0.71
N ALA A 162 -1.35 3.93 0.35
CA ALA A 162 -2.08 5.19 0.23
C ALA A 162 -1.27 6.30 -0.47
N ILE A 163 0.01 6.50 -0.13
CA ILE A 163 0.82 7.55 -0.78
C ILE A 163 1.23 7.18 -2.21
N LEU A 164 1.39 5.88 -2.51
CA LEU A 164 1.55 5.38 -3.87
C LEU A 164 0.27 5.56 -4.68
N ALA A 165 -0.89 5.29 -4.08
CA ALA A 165 -2.21 5.46 -4.67
C ALA A 165 -2.50 6.93 -5.01
N HIS A 166 -2.20 7.85 -4.07
CA HIS A 166 -2.26 9.28 -4.32
C HIS A 166 -1.49 9.68 -5.57
N GLU A 167 -0.21 9.31 -5.62
CA GLU A 167 0.67 9.69 -6.73
C GLU A 167 0.23 9.06 -8.06
N LEU A 168 -0.25 7.81 -8.01
CA LEU A 168 -0.74 7.11 -9.19
C LEU A 168 -1.99 7.77 -9.81
N LEU A 169 -2.90 8.31 -8.98
CA LEU A 169 -4.07 9.02 -9.45
C LEU A 169 -3.77 10.47 -9.83
N ALA A 170 -2.84 11.12 -9.13
CA ALA A 170 -2.49 12.52 -9.36
C ALA A 170 -1.66 12.74 -10.64
N ASP A 171 -0.85 11.76 -11.06
CA ASP A 171 -0.01 11.89 -12.24
C ASP A 171 -0.32 10.80 -13.29
N PRO A 172 -1.00 11.16 -14.39
CA PRO A 172 -1.41 10.20 -15.43
C PRO A 172 -0.22 9.48 -16.12
N ARG A 173 1.01 9.98 -15.98
CA ARG A 173 2.20 9.35 -16.55
C ARG A 173 2.48 7.98 -15.95
N HIS A 174 2.03 7.74 -14.70
CA HIS A 174 2.23 6.46 -14.01
C HIS A 174 1.52 5.27 -14.67
N LEU A 175 0.45 5.53 -15.42
CA LEU A 175 -0.26 4.51 -16.21
C LEU A 175 -0.39 4.91 -17.69
N GLY A 176 0.45 5.84 -18.14
CA GLY A 176 0.46 6.30 -19.53
C GLY A 176 0.84 5.18 -20.49
N GLY A 177 -0.03 4.89 -21.47
CA GLY A 177 0.17 3.83 -22.47
C GLY A 177 -0.02 2.41 -21.96
N ALA A 178 -0.44 2.23 -20.70
CA ALA A 178 -0.73 0.91 -20.13
C ALA A 178 -1.96 0.25 -20.79
N ASP A 179 -1.99 -1.08 -20.78
CA ASP A 179 -3.18 -1.85 -21.16
C ASP A 179 -4.42 -1.31 -20.43
N PRO A 180 -5.51 -0.98 -21.13
CA PRO A 180 -6.65 -0.29 -20.53
C PRO A 180 -7.29 -1.04 -19.34
N ALA A 181 -7.44 -2.36 -19.44
CA ALA A 181 -8.04 -3.16 -18.38
C ALA A 181 -7.13 -3.20 -17.14
N THR A 182 -5.83 -3.31 -17.37
CA THR A 182 -4.82 -3.27 -16.30
C THR A 182 -4.74 -1.88 -15.66
N ALA A 183 -4.75 -0.81 -16.46
CA ALA A 183 -4.77 0.55 -15.94
C ALA A 183 -6.03 0.82 -15.11
N ALA A 184 -7.18 0.28 -15.51
CA ALA A 184 -8.44 0.39 -14.77
C ALA A 184 -8.36 -0.33 -13.41
N LEU A 185 -7.74 -1.53 -13.35
CA LEU A 185 -7.46 -2.24 -12.09
C LEU A 185 -6.67 -1.36 -11.12
N TRP A 186 -5.54 -0.83 -11.57
CA TRP A 186 -4.64 -0.05 -10.72
C TRP A 186 -5.28 1.27 -10.24
N ARG A 187 -6.07 1.95 -11.09
CA ARG A 187 -6.80 3.16 -10.67
C ARG A 187 -7.89 2.87 -9.67
N TRP A 188 -8.64 1.77 -9.88
CA TRP A 188 -9.68 1.33 -8.96
C TRP A 188 -9.11 0.98 -7.59
N HIS A 189 -8.04 0.17 -7.56
CA HIS A 189 -7.34 -0.17 -6.33
C HIS A 189 -6.86 1.10 -5.63
N ALA A 190 -6.18 2.00 -6.34
CA ALA A 190 -5.68 3.25 -5.79
C ALA A 190 -6.79 4.13 -5.18
N ALA A 191 -7.96 4.19 -5.77
CA ALA A 191 -9.08 4.95 -5.21
C ALA A 191 -9.57 4.34 -3.89
N GLU A 192 -9.65 3.02 -3.78
CA GLU A 192 -10.06 2.33 -2.56
C GLU A 192 -8.96 2.38 -1.47
N GLU A 193 -7.66 2.36 -1.84
CA GLU A 193 -6.55 2.62 -0.92
C GLU A 193 -6.62 4.00 -0.25
N ILE A 194 -7.03 5.02 -0.99
CA ILE A 194 -7.24 6.36 -0.43
C ILE A 194 -8.45 6.36 0.52
N GLU A 195 -9.53 5.70 0.17
CA GLU A 195 -10.74 5.67 1.01
C GLU A 195 -10.44 5.08 2.40
N HIS A 196 -9.70 3.98 2.47
CA HIS A 196 -9.48 3.26 3.72
C HIS A 196 -8.16 3.56 4.43
N LYS A 197 -7.34 4.50 3.94
CA LYS A 197 -6.00 4.81 4.46
C LYS A 197 -5.92 5.10 5.97
N GLY A 198 -7.05 5.47 6.60
CA GLY A 198 -7.13 5.75 8.04
C GLY A 198 -7.38 4.52 8.90
N VAL A 199 -7.92 3.42 8.35
CA VAL A 199 -8.47 2.30 9.14
C VAL A 199 -7.43 1.60 9.99
N ALA A 200 -6.33 1.18 9.39
CA ALA A 200 -5.24 0.52 10.13
C ALA A 200 -4.59 1.46 11.15
N TYR A 201 -4.47 2.75 10.81
CA TYR A 201 -3.91 3.76 11.71
C TYR A 201 -4.82 4.02 12.93
N ASP A 202 -6.12 4.19 12.73
CA ASP A 202 -7.11 4.40 13.81
C ASP A 202 -7.20 3.14 14.69
N THR A 203 -7.17 1.95 14.09
CA THR A 203 -7.11 0.68 14.83
C THR A 203 -5.84 0.60 15.69
N TRP A 204 -4.67 1.00 15.16
CA TRP A 204 -3.43 1.12 15.91
C TRP A 204 -3.54 2.11 17.08
N LEU A 205 -4.12 3.29 16.86
CA LEU A 205 -4.33 4.27 17.93
C LEU A 205 -5.22 3.73 19.03
N HIS A 206 -6.29 3.01 18.66
CA HIS A 206 -7.19 2.35 19.61
C HIS A 206 -6.47 1.26 20.40
N ALA A 207 -5.79 0.34 19.73
CA ALA A 207 -5.09 -0.77 20.37
C ALA A 207 -3.95 -0.34 21.30
N THR A 208 -3.36 0.81 21.03
CA THR A 208 -2.25 1.37 21.82
C THR A 208 -2.64 2.56 22.70
N LYS A 209 -3.94 2.79 22.93
CA LYS A 209 -4.42 3.95 23.71
C LYS A 209 -3.82 4.07 25.10
N ALA A 210 -3.52 2.94 25.75
CA ALA A 210 -2.87 2.90 27.06
C ALA A 210 -1.35 3.11 27.02
N TRP A 211 -0.72 3.17 25.84
CA TRP A 211 0.71 3.37 25.74
C TRP A 211 1.09 4.85 25.92
N PRO A 212 2.24 5.14 26.58
CA PRO A 212 2.83 6.47 26.55
C PRO A 212 3.02 6.97 25.11
N ARG A 213 2.76 8.26 24.88
CA ARG A 213 2.89 8.88 23.54
C ARG A 213 4.26 8.64 22.91
N GLY A 214 5.34 8.76 23.68
CA GLY A 214 6.71 8.52 23.21
C GLY A 214 6.93 7.09 22.76
N LYS A 215 6.45 6.08 23.52
CA LYS A 215 6.52 4.65 23.12
C LYS A 215 5.79 4.42 21.80
N ARG A 216 4.56 4.91 21.67
CA ARG A 216 3.76 4.78 20.46
C ARG A 216 4.45 5.39 19.24
N TRP A 217 4.99 6.62 19.39
CA TRP A 217 5.75 7.27 18.33
C TRP A 217 7.01 6.49 17.94
N THR A 218 7.79 6.03 18.91
CA THR A 218 9.03 5.27 18.66
C THR A 218 8.76 3.97 17.92
N VAL A 219 7.72 3.22 18.31
CA VAL A 219 7.35 1.97 17.63
C VAL A 219 6.89 2.28 16.20
N LYS A 220 6.01 3.27 16.01
CA LYS A 220 5.55 3.74 14.70
C LYS A 220 6.74 4.07 13.78
N ALA A 221 7.68 4.87 14.25
CA ALA A 221 8.85 5.29 13.47
C ALA A 221 9.78 4.11 13.11
N LYS A 222 10.11 3.26 14.08
CA LYS A 222 10.98 2.09 13.85
C LYS A 222 10.35 1.12 12.85
N VAL A 223 9.06 0.85 12.98
CA VAL A 223 8.34 -0.06 12.07
C VAL A 223 8.30 0.53 10.67
N MET A 224 8.02 1.83 10.50
CA MET A 224 8.06 2.49 9.19
C MET A 224 9.43 2.36 8.52
N LEU A 225 10.53 2.61 9.23
CA LEU A 225 11.88 2.47 8.66
C LEU A 225 12.16 1.02 8.24
N PHE A 226 11.78 0.05 9.06
CA PHE A 226 11.94 -1.37 8.76
C PHE A 226 11.11 -1.79 7.55
N VAL A 227 9.84 -1.40 7.51
CA VAL A 227 8.94 -1.67 6.39
C VAL A 227 9.46 -1.03 5.10
N THR A 228 9.89 0.25 5.16
CA THR A 228 10.47 0.95 4.01
C THR A 228 11.65 0.20 3.41
N ARG A 229 12.62 -0.17 4.27
CA ARG A 229 13.79 -0.91 3.79
C ARG A 229 13.39 -2.21 3.08
N ASN A 230 12.52 -3.00 3.71
CA ASN A 230 12.09 -4.28 3.15
C ASN A 230 11.27 -4.06 1.86
N PHE A 231 10.34 -3.12 1.86
CA PHE A 231 9.52 -2.81 0.69
C PHE A 231 10.39 -2.43 -0.51
N VAL A 232 11.31 -1.47 -0.34
CA VAL A 232 12.17 -1.01 -1.44
C VAL A 232 13.10 -2.12 -1.94
N VAL A 233 13.75 -2.84 -1.01
CA VAL A 233 14.69 -3.92 -1.37
C VAL A 233 13.95 -5.06 -2.07
N ASP A 234 12.85 -5.54 -1.48
CA ASP A 234 12.15 -6.71 -1.99
C ASP A 234 11.44 -6.40 -3.33
N ARG A 235 10.87 -5.17 -3.49
CA ARG A 235 10.23 -4.77 -4.77
C ARG A 235 11.25 -4.57 -5.87
N THR A 236 12.40 -3.96 -5.55
CA THR A 236 13.49 -3.82 -6.52
C THR A 236 14.05 -5.19 -6.93
N ALA A 237 14.28 -6.08 -5.98
CA ALA A 237 14.77 -7.43 -6.27
C ALA A 237 13.76 -8.24 -7.11
N GLY A 238 12.45 -8.17 -6.79
CA GLY A 238 11.41 -8.82 -7.55
C GLY A 238 11.31 -8.29 -8.99
N ALA A 239 11.36 -6.98 -9.17
CA ALA A 239 11.35 -6.38 -10.50
C ALA A 239 12.60 -6.78 -11.33
N LEU A 240 13.78 -6.83 -10.70
CA LEU A 240 15.02 -7.29 -11.35
C LEU A 240 14.94 -8.77 -11.73
N GLU A 241 14.29 -9.61 -10.92
CA GLU A 241 14.07 -11.01 -11.25
C GLU A 241 13.18 -11.16 -12.49
N LEU A 242 12.08 -10.38 -12.57
CA LEU A 242 11.21 -10.40 -13.76
C LEU A 242 11.94 -9.88 -15.01
N LEU A 243 12.74 -8.82 -14.87
CA LEU A 243 13.60 -8.34 -15.97
C LEU A 243 14.62 -9.39 -16.40
N ARG A 244 15.18 -10.17 -15.48
CA ARG A 244 16.09 -11.28 -15.77
C ARG A 244 15.40 -12.36 -16.65
N GLN A 245 14.13 -12.63 -16.38
CA GLN A 245 13.32 -13.55 -17.22
C GLN A 245 13.05 -12.99 -18.62
N ASP A 246 13.16 -11.67 -18.81
CA ASP A 246 13.12 -11.00 -20.10
C ASP A 246 14.50 -10.92 -20.79
N GLY A 247 15.55 -11.50 -20.18
CA GLY A 247 16.92 -11.37 -20.68
C GLY A 247 17.55 -9.99 -20.40
N ILE A 248 16.89 -9.13 -19.64
CA ILE A 248 17.36 -7.78 -19.29
C ILE A 248 18.11 -7.86 -17.96
N THR A 249 19.45 -7.81 -18.02
CA THR A 249 20.33 -8.07 -16.89
C THR A 249 21.47 -7.04 -16.75
N GLY A 250 22.27 -7.18 -15.69
CA GLY A 250 23.46 -6.37 -15.47
C GLY A 250 23.17 -4.94 -14.97
N SER A 251 24.21 -4.11 -14.96
CA SER A 251 24.13 -2.74 -14.43
C SER A 251 23.14 -1.85 -15.17
N LYS A 252 22.95 -2.07 -16.47
CA LYS A 252 21.97 -1.33 -17.28
C LYS A 252 20.54 -1.61 -16.85
N ALA A 253 20.21 -2.87 -16.51
CA ALA A 253 18.90 -3.23 -15.99
C ALA A 253 18.61 -2.49 -14.67
N VAL A 254 19.58 -2.50 -13.74
CA VAL A 254 19.49 -1.80 -12.46
C VAL A 254 19.33 -0.30 -12.67
N ALA A 255 20.19 0.31 -13.50
CA ALA A 255 20.16 1.75 -13.74
C ALA A 255 18.81 2.22 -14.33
N ASN A 256 18.27 1.50 -15.32
CA ASN A 256 17.01 1.88 -15.95
C ASN A 256 15.80 1.64 -15.02
N LEU A 257 15.80 0.56 -14.23
CA LEU A 257 14.77 0.34 -13.22
C LEU A 257 14.77 1.44 -12.15
N LEU A 258 15.97 1.83 -11.66
CA LEU A 258 16.09 2.92 -10.70
C LEU A 258 15.71 4.26 -11.35
N TRP A 259 16.08 4.49 -12.60
CA TRP A 259 15.65 5.67 -13.33
C TRP A 259 14.11 5.77 -13.41
N TYR A 260 13.43 4.68 -13.79
CA TYR A 260 11.98 4.63 -13.84
C TYR A 260 11.36 4.88 -12.46
N ALA A 261 11.84 4.19 -11.44
CA ALA A 261 11.26 4.27 -10.09
C ALA A 261 11.50 5.60 -9.38
N TRP A 262 12.68 6.24 -9.61
CA TRP A 262 13.10 7.43 -8.85
C TRP A 262 13.15 8.72 -9.67
N ILE A 263 13.32 8.66 -10.99
CA ILE A 263 13.53 9.86 -11.82
C ILE A 263 12.34 10.15 -12.73
N ASN A 264 11.97 9.23 -13.63
CA ASN A 264 10.89 9.45 -14.61
C ASN A 264 10.06 8.19 -14.89
N PRO A 265 8.80 8.13 -14.44
CA PRO A 265 8.02 9.18 -13.79
C PRO A 265 8.44 9.48 -12.34
N GLY A 266 9.19 8.59 -11.68
CA GLY A 266 9.84 8.85 -10.41
C GLY A 266 8.90 8.78 -9.20
N MET A 267 8.02 7.79 -9.15
CA MET A 267 7.03 7.61 -8.10
C MET A 267 7.65 7.67 -6.68
N PHE A 268 8.74 6.94 -6.43
CA PHE A 268 9.34 6.90 -5.09
C PHE A 268 9.90 8.25 -4.63
N ARG A 269 10.45 9.04 -5.55
CA ARG A 269 10.91 10.39 -5.21
C ARG A 269 9.75 11.30 -4.85
N LYS A 270 8.64 11.19 -5.56
CA LYS A 270 7.47 12.06 -5.37
C LYS A 270 6.74 11.79 -4.07
N ILE A 271 6.63 10.54 -3.64
CA ILE A 271 6.02 10.18 -2.37
C ILE A 271 6.91 10.49 -1.15
N PHE A 272 8.16 10.89 -1.34
CA PHE A 272 9.12 11.09 -0.24
C PHE A 272 8.64 12.08 0.82
N THR A 273 8.05 13.20 0.41
CA THR A 273 7.52 14.19 1.36
C THR A 273 6.37 13.63 2.21
N ALA A 274 5.45 12.89 1.61
CA ALA A 274 4.35 12.24 2.31
C ALA A 274 4.88 11.16 3.28
N TRP A 275 5.88 10.39 2.85
CA TRP A 275 6.57 9.44 3.70
C TRP A 275 7.23 10.09 4.93
N VAL A 276 7.92 11.23 4.76
CA VAL A 276 8.53 11.97 5.88
C VAL A 276 7.48 12.47 6.86
N LYS A 277 6.32 12.94 6.38
CA LYS A 277 5.22 13.41 7.23
C LYS A 277 4.74 12.34 8.22
N PHE A 278 4.86 11.03 7.88
CA PHE A 278 4.50 9.94 8.79
C PHE A 278 5.23 10.01 10.14
N PHE A 279 6.45 10.51 10.18
CA PHE A 279 7.23 10.60 11.41
C PHE A 279 6.84 11.77 12.33
N LEU A 280 5.96 12.65 11.89
CA LEU A 280 5.49 13.76 12.71
C LEU A 280 4.69 13.25 13.91
N PRO A 281 4.84 13.88 15.11
CA PRO A 281 4.15 13.44 16.33
C PRO A 281 2.62 13.43 16.25
N ARG A 282 2.05 14.35 15.48
CA ARG A 282 0.60 14.50 15.27
C ARG A 282 0.15 14.02 13.90
N PHE A 283 0.91 13.14 13.26
CA PHE A 283 0.56 12.59 11.98
C PHE A 283 -0.74 11.79 12.06
N HIS A 284 -1.56 11.96 11.05
CA HIS A 284 -2.68 11.09 10.72
C HIS A 284 -2.77 10.99 9.18
N PRO A 285 -3.15 9.84 8.58
CA PRO A 285 -3.25 9.72 7.11
C PRO A 285 -4.16 10.79 6.48
N TRP A 286 -5.24 11.16 7.16
CA TRP A 286 -6.18 12.20 6.73
C TRP A 286 -5.72 13.65 7.03
N ASN A 287 -4.45 13.87 7.41
CA ASN A 287 -3.86 15.21 7.36
C ASN A 287 -3.75 15.74 5.93
N GLU A 288 -3.79 14.85 4.96
CA GLU A 288 -3.92 15.14 3.54
C GLU A 288 -5.30 14.63 3.07
N ASP A 289 -6.13 15.54 2.56
CA ASP A 289 -7.48 15.19 2.09
C ASP A 289 -7.44 14.92 0.59
N ASP A 290 -7.48 13.65 0.21
CA ASP A 290 -7.38 13.19 -1.18
C ASP A 290 -8.74 12.85 -1.79
N ARG A 291 -9.86 13.25 -1.18
CA ARG A 291 -11.21 12.93 -1.67
C ARG A 291 -11.48 13.50 -3.06
N GLU A 292 -10.80 14.58 -3.44
CA GLU A 292 -10.89 15.12 -4.79
C GLU A 292 -10.37 14.13 -5.84
N LEU A 293 -9.30 13.39 -5.57
CA LEU A 293 -8.78 12.35 -6.48
C LEU A 293 -9.78 11.21 -6.65
N ILE A 294 -10.47 10.81 -5.58
CA ILE A 294 -11.53 9.81 -5.64
C ILE A 294 -12.69 10.32 -6.51
N ALA A 295 -13.14 11.56 -6.30
CA ALA A 295 -14.22 12.17 -7.07
C ALA A 295 -13.85 12.29 -8.57
N VAL A 296 -12.61 12.68 -8.90
CA VAL A 296 -12.11 12.70 -10.27
C VAL A 296 -12.09 11.31 -10.88
N TYR A 297 -11.65 10.29 -10.14
CA TYR A 297 -11.69 8.91 -10.58
C TYR A 297 -13.13 8.47 -10.88
N GLU A 298 -14.08 8.74 -10.00
CA GLU A 298 -15.48 8.36 -10.16
C GLU A 298 -16.15 9.04 -11.36
N THR A 299 -15.84 10.30 -11.64
CA THR A 299 -16.44 11.07 -12.73
C THR A 299 -15.77 10.84 -14.10
N SER A 300 -14.52 10.36 -14.11
CA SER A 300 -13.73 10.22 -15.36
C SER A 300 -14.19 9.11 -16.30
N GLY A 301 -15.27 8.39 -16.01
CA GLY A 301 -15.80 7.31 -16.84
C GLY A 301 -14.89 6.06 -16.89
N ASN A 302 -13.83 6.00 -16.11
CA ASN A 302 -12.94 4.83 -15.98
C ASN A 302 -13.67 3.56 -15.49
N PHE A 303 -14.95 3.68 -15.15
CA PHE A 303 -15.88 2.56 -14.88
C PHE A 303 -16.20 1.74 -16.15
N ALA A 304 -16.01 2.28 -17.35
CA ALA A 304 -16.46 1.64 -18.59
C ALA A 304 -15.70 0.34 -18.93
N ALA A 305 -14.48 0.16 -18.42
CA ALA A 305 -13.67 -1.02 -18.66
C ALA A 305 -13.97 -2.20 -17.71
N ALA A 306 -14.69 -1.97 -16.62
CA ALA A 306 -15.02 -3.00 -15.64
C ALA A 306 -16.43 -3.57 -15.89
N LYS A 307 -16.52 -4.84 -16.26
CA LYS A 307 -17.84 -5.53 -16.34
C LYS A 307 -18.40 -5.69 -14.92
N PRO A 308 -19.67 -5.29 -14.65
CA PRO A 308 -20.29 -5.51 -13.34
C PRO A 308 -20.34 -7.01 -13.02
N ALA A 309 -20.15 -7.34 -11.74
CA ALA A 309 -20.29 -8.72 -11.29
C ALA A 309 -21.68 -9.26 -11.70
N ARG A 310 -21.68 -10.43 -12.32
CA ARG A 310 -22.93 -11.12 -12.66
C ARG A 310 -23.63 -11.48 -11.34
N THR A 311 -24.78 -10.88 -11.07
CA THR A 311 -25.64 -11.31 -9.97
C THR A 311 -25.96 -12.80 -10.17
N VAL A 312 -25.42 -13.64 -9.29
CA VAL A 312 -25.87 -15.04 -9.21
C VAL A 312 -27.31 -14.99 -8.74
N ARG A 313 -28.24 -15.18 -9.68
CA ARG A 313 -29.63 -15.44 -9.30
C ARG A 313 -29.59 -16.73 -8.50
N SER A 314 -29.97 -16.67 -7.23
CA SER A 314 -30.33 -17.84 -6.46
C SER A 314 -31.42 -18.58 -7.22
N ALA A 315 -31.11 -19.78 -7.72
CA ALA A 315 -32.11 -20.70 -8.19
C ALA A 315 -32.97 -21.06 -6.97
N GLY A 316 -34.24 -20.73 -7.05
CA GLY A 316 -35.27 -21.12 -6.09
C GLY A 316 -35.56 -22.62 -6.17
#